data_188291c3bff878972d86deb0ab99c225
#
_entry.id   188291c3bff878972d86deb0ab99c225
#
_cell.length_a   1.000
_cell.length_b   1.000
_cell.length_c   1.000
_cell.angle_alpha   90.00
_cell.angle_beta   90.00
_cell.angle_gamma   90.00
#
_symmetry.space_group_name_H-M   'P 1'
#
loop_
_entity.id
_entity.type
_entity.pdbx_description
1 polymer ?
#
loop_
_entity_poly.entity_id
_entity_poly.type
_entity_poly.pdbx_seq_one_letter_code
_entity_poly.pdbx_strand_id
1 'polypeptide(L)'
;MARLLRALALLFIELSSSSLGAAKDDSQMPLSKHADACPDYKSYSSYLHHPLSTGPLTLPFQRPNKRCRTFNSDEIERVVSEVTSKMKDRDLARLFENAFPSTTDTTVKFHTRAKDTAFVHMHDDSSSLREEGAWEGPQSFIITGDIVAEWLRDSTNQLRPYQALASKDPAIFDLILGAINTQSEYVIESPYCNAFQPPPISDLPLSSNGQDDTVHPAYEPSSVFECKYELDSLAHFLALSNDFYEHTASTKFLHERWYTAVLTLLDVLEQQSMPTFDPKTGRYRRNEYTFQRWTNAGTETQSLQGVGNPLNDGTGLVRSAFRPSDDATIFGFFIPANAMMSVELGRTARLLKAARGQGKDDDDLAQKLQAWSDQIRAGVLEHGVVKHKTFGDVFAYEVDGYGSSVLMDDANYPSLLALPVMGFCDTHDPIYQNTRKMILSKQGNPYYLKGSEFQGIGGPHIGLRNAWPMSLLIQAQTSDDDEEIKECLDLVLKSSGLGLVHESVDVNYVRQYTRSWFAWANGVFAVTVLDLAKRKPQLIFEEGTLPYQV
;
A
#
# COMPACT_ATOMS: atom_id res chain seq x y z
N MET A 1 -46.36 -11.80 -11.12
CA MET A 1 -45.31 -11.87 -10.07
C MET A 1 -44.13 -12.78 -10.43
N ALA A 2 -44.27 -13.89 -11.15
CA ALA A 2 -43.14 -14.80 -11.48
C ALA A 2 -42.22 -14.37 -12.65
N ARG A 3 -42.54 -13.32 -13.40
CA ARG A 3 -41.69 -12.78 -14.49
C ARG A 3 -40.86 -11.55 -14.10
N LEU A 4 -41.14 -10.88 -12.99
CA LEU A 4 -40.33 -9.80 -12.43
C LEU A 4 -39.15 -10.30 -11.59
N LEU A 5 -39.23 -11.50 -11.03
CA LEU A 5 -38.15 -12.10 -10.22
C LEU A 5 -37.01 -12.72 -11.05
N ARG A 6 -37.20 -12.91 -12.36
CA ARG A 6 -36.14 -13.41 -13.26
C ARG A 6 -35.27 -12.28 -13.91
N ALA A 7 -35.77 -11.06 -13.91
CA ALA A 7 -35.02 -9.92 -14.44
C ALA A 7 -34.09 -9.28 -13.40
N LEU A 8 -34.34 -9.46 -12.11
CA LEU A 8 -33.46 -8.97 -11.03
C LEU A 8 -32.32 -9.92 -10.67
N ALA A 9 -32.37 -11.19 -11.08
CA ALA A 9 -31.30 -12.16 -10.81
C ALA A 9 -30.17 -12.14 -11.82
N LEU A 10 -30.29 -11.38 -12.91
CA LEU A 10 -29.25 -11.26 -13.96
C LEU A 10 -28.46 -9.96 -13.90
N LEU A 11 -28.81 -9.00 -13.03
CA LEU A 11 -28.10 -7.73 -12.88
C LEU A 11 -27.10 -7.72 -11.70
N PHE A 12 -27.02 -8.77 -10.90
CA PHE A 12 -26.18 -8.83 -9.70
C PHE A 12 -24.93 -9.71 -9.82
N ILE A 13 -24.55 -10.16 -11.02
CA ILE A 13 -23.37 -11.01 -11.26
C ILE A 13 -22.19 -10.22 -11.86
N GLU A 14 -22.34 -8.93 -12.17
CA GLU A 14 -21.30 -8.17 -12.87
C GLU A 14 -20.42 -7.24 -12.00
N LEU A 15 -20.61 -7.17 -10.69
CA LEU A 15 -19.88 -6.20 -9.85
C LEU A 15 -18.81 -6.79 -8.91
N SER A 16 -18.53 -8.09 -8.97
CA SER A 16 -17.38 -8.70 -8.29
C SER A 16 -16.61 -9.72 -9.14
N SER A 17 -16.81 -9.73 -10.45
CA SER A 17 -15.90 -10.43 -11.34
C SER A 17 -14.69 -9.55 -11.62
N SER A 18 -13.68 -9.57 -10.71
CA SER A 18 -12.31 -9.42 -11.16
C SER A 18 -12.16 -10.34 -12.39
N SER A 19 -12.09 -9.75 -13.58
CA SER A 19 -12.00 -10.50 -14.83
C SER A 19 -10.77 -11.39 -14.77
N LEU A 20 -10.98 -12.69 -14.58
CA LEU A 20 -9.96 -13.72 -14.77
C LEU A 20 -9.51 -13.61 -16.23
N GLY A 21 -8.39 -12.89 -16.47
CA GLY A 21 -7.89 -12.63 -17.81
C GLY A 21 -6.91 -13.71 -18.25
N ALA A 22 -7.15 -14.32 -19.41
CA ALA A 22 -6.08 -15.00 -20.15
C ALA A 22 -5.30 -13.96 -20.96
N ALA A 23 -3.98 -14.09 -21.04
CA ALA A 23 -3.13 -13.23 -21.87
C ALA A 23 -3.62 -13.25 -23.32
N LYS A 24 -3.81 -12.06 -23.91
CA LYS A 24 -4.21 -11.87 -25.31
C LYS A 24 -3.00 -11.45 -26.13
N ASP A 25 -2.94 -11.90 -27.38
CA ASP A 25 -1.92 -11.49 -28.33
C ASP A 25 -2.16 -10.04 -28.78
N ASP A 26 -1.09 -9.26 -29.01
CA ASP A 26 -1.11 -7.87 -29.47
C ASP A 26 -1.90 -7.70 -30.78
N SER A 27 -1.91 -8.72 -31.64
CA SER A 27 -2.72 -8.77 -32.86
C SER A 27 -4.24 -8.67 -32.61
N GLN A 28 -4.69 -8.91 -31.35
CA GLN A 28 -6.10 -8.82 -30.94
C GLN A 28 -6.43 -7.47 -30.26
N MET A 29 -5.43 -6.60 -30.05
CA MET A 29 -5.67 -5.29 -29.47
C MET A 29 -6.51 -4.43 -30.42
N PRO A 30 -7.60 -3.80 -29.94
CA PRO A 30 -8.37 -2.88 -30.77
C PRO A 30 -7.47 -1.77 -31.31
N LEU A 31 -7.39 -1.62 -32.63
CA LEU A 31 -6.67 -0.50 -33.25
C LEU A 31 -7.25 0.82 -32.74
N SER A 32 -6.43 1.68 -32.16
CA SER A 32 -6.86 3.02 -31.79
C SER A 32 -7.32 3.72 -33.07
N LYS A 33 -8.47 4.42 -33.03
CA LYS A 33 -9.01 5.16 -34.17
C LYS A 33 -8.10 6.30 -34.64
N HIS A 34 -7.05 6.62 -33.87
CA HIS A 34 -6.01 7.60 -34.19
C HIS A 34 -4.64 6.97 -33.91
N ALA A 35 -3.83 6.82 -34.95
CA ALA A 35 -2.47 6.27 -34.86
C ALA A 35 -1.54 7.01 -33.87
N ASP A 36 -1.92 8.22 -33.43
CA ASP A 36 -1.17 9.08 -32.51
C ASP A 36 -1.71 9.11 -31.07
N ALA A 37 -2.83 8.43 -30.78
CA ALA A 37 -3.39 8.40 -29.43
C ALA A 37 -2.64 7.39 -28.54
N CYS A 38 -2.34 7.79 -27.29
CA CYS A 38 -1.83 6.86 -26.29
C CYS A 38 -2.90 5.83 -25.92
N PRO A 39 -2.54 4.53 -25.81
CA PRO A 39 -3.49 3.52 -25.42
C PRO A 39 -3.96 3.72 -23.96
N ASP A 40 -5.19 3.30 -23.69
CA ASP A 40 -5.61 3.08 -22.29
C ASP A 40 -4.76 1.97 -21.69
N TYR A 41 -4.00 2.29 -20.64
CA TYR A 41 -3.02 1.36 -20.08
C TYR A 41 -3.68 0.16 -19.38
N LYS A 42 -4.88 0.30 -18.84
CA LYS A 42 -5.66 -0.83 -18.29
C LYS A 42 -5.90 -1.91 -19.34
N SER A 43 -6.27 -1.48 -20.55
CA SER A 43 -6.41 -2.37 -21.69
C SER A 43 -5.05 -2.86 -22.20
N TYR A 44 -4.08 -1.94 -22.36
CA TYR A 44 -2.74 -2.23 -22.88
C TYR A 44 -2.04 -3.34 -22.07
N SER A 45 -2.05 -3.25 -20.73
CA SER A 45 -1.40 -4.22 -19.85
C SER A 45 -1.96 -5.64 -19.91
N SER A 46 -3.09 -5.84 -20.59
CA SER A 46 -3.72 -7.16 -20.77
C SER A 46 -3.26 -7.90 -22.02
N TYR A 47 -2.36 -7.30 -22.83
CA TYR A 47 -1.84 -7.87 -24.07
C TYR A 47 -0.35 -8.12 -23.99
N LEU A 48 0.12 -9.05 -24.84
CA LEU A 48 1.54 -9.33 -25.04
C LEU A 48 2.14 -8.34 -26.03
N HIS A 49 3.18 -7.62 -25.64
CA HIS A 49 3.88 -6.66 -26.49
C HIS A 49 5.32 -7.10 -26.77
N HIS A 50 5.76 -6.85 -28.00
CA HIS A 50 7.15 -7.11 -28.41
C HIS A 50 8.07 -5.92 -28.06
N PRO A 51 9.40 -6.16 -27.88
CA PRO A 51 10.09 -7.45 -28.01
C PRO A 51 9.92 -8.32 -26.76
N LEU A 52 9.83 -9.63 -26.94
CA LEU A 52 9.86 -10.58 -25.83
C LEU A 52 11.28 -10.68 -25.23
N SER A 53 11.39 -11.07 -23.94
CA SER A 53 12.68 -11.40 -23.34
C SER A 53 13.32 -12.61 -24.03
N THR A 54 14.63 -12.77 -23.88
CA THR A 54 15.37 -13.92 -24.40
C THR A 54 15.49 -15.06 -23.40
N GLY A 55 14.87 -14.92 -22.22
CA GLY A 55 14.79 -15.98 -21.22
C GLY A 55 13.74 -17.04 -21.55
N PRO A 56 13.68 -18.13 -20.78
CA PRO A 56 12.78 -19.26 -21.04
C PRO A 56 11.29 -18.92 -20.92
N LEU A 57 10.92 -17.87 -20.15
CA LEU A 57 9.53 -17.46 -19.98
C LEU A 57 9.06 -16.50 -21.07
N THR A 58 9.98 -15.95 -21.87
CA THR A 58 9.67 -15.04 -23.00
C THR A 58 8.73 -13.90 -22.60
N LEU A 59 9.06 -13.20 -21.48
CA LEU A 59 8.22 -12.15 -20.93
C LEU A 59 8.09 -10.96 -21.90
N PRO A 60 6.89 -10.38 -22.06
CA PRO A 60 6.65 -9.26 -22.96
C PRO A 60 7.23 -7.94 -22.42
N PHE A 61 7.38 -6.97 -23.31
CA PHE A 61 7.74 -5.60 -22.96
C PHE A 61 6.47 -4.80 -22.68
N GLN A 62 6.30 -4.31 -21.45
CA GLN A 62 5.06 -3.67 -21.00
C GLN A 62 5.15 -2.15 -20.83
N ARG A 63 6.29 -1.55 -21.09
CA ARG A 63 6.42 -0.09 -21.00
C ARG A 63 5.74 0.59 -22.18
N PRO A 64 4.91 1.62 -21.95
CA PRO A 64 4.31 2.38 -23.04
C PRO A 64 5.37 3.16 -23.82
N ASN A 65 5.02 3.58 -25.05
CA ASN A 65 5.88 4.46 -25.81
C ASN A 65 6.27 5.69 -24.98
N LYS A 66 7.53 6.15 -25.08
CA LYS A 66 8.08 7.26 -24.28
C LYS A 66 7.16 8.50 -24.26
N ARG A 67 6.49 8.83 -25.36
CA ARG A 67 5.53 9.94 -25.46
C ARG A 67 4.25 9.74 -24.64
N CYS A 68 3.93 8.48 -24.32
CA CYS A 68 2.73 8.08 -23.57
C CYS A 68 3.01 7.83 -22.09
N ARG A 69 4.25 7.95 -21.64
CA ARG A 69 4.61 7.84 -20.24
C ARG A 69 4.18 9.09 -19.49
N THR A 70 3.63 8.89 -18.31
CA THR A 70 3.05 9.97 -17.50
C THR A 70 4.12 10.85 -16.84
N PHE A 71 5.30 10.28 -16.58
CA PHE A 71 6.45 10.99 -16.04
C PHE A 71 7.74 10.41 -16.64
N ASN A 72 8.73 11.25 -16.90
CA ASN A 72 10.01 10.84 -17.48
C ASN A 72 11.18 11.36 -16.62
N SER A 73 12.15 10.48 -16.35
CA SER A 73 13.38 10.79 -15.64
C SER A 73 14.54 9.99 -16.24
N ASP A 74 15.65 10.67 -16.53
CA ASP A 74 16.85 10.03 -17.04
C ASP A 74 17.53 9.17 -15.96
N GLU A 75 17.37 9.51 -14.68
CA GLU A 75 17.87 8.71 -13.55
C GLU A 75 17.14 7.37 -13.44
N ILE A 76 15.82 7.33 -13.69
CA ILE A 76 15.07 6.07 -13.74
C ILE A 76 15.57 5.19 -14.89
N GLU A 77 15.76 5.75 -16.09
CA GLU A 77 16.31 5.02 -17.24
C GLU A 77 17.74 4.52 -16.97
N ARG A 78 18.56 5.31 -16.27
CA ARG A 78 19.91 4.91 -15.86
C ARG A 78 19.85 3.67 -14.96
N VAL A 79 19.01 3.68 -13.92
CA VAL A 79 18.87 2.54 -12.99
C VAL A 79 18.38 1.30 -13.74
N VAL A 80 17.35 1.44 -14.60
CA VAL A 80 16.87 0.33 -15.44
C VAL A 80 18.02 -0.28 -16.22
N SER A 81 18.79 0.54 -16.95
CA SER A 81 19.91 0.08 -17.79
C SER A 81 21.02 -0.58 -16.97
N GLU A 82 21.44 0.06 -15.86
CA GLU A 82 22.53 -0.45 -15.03
C GLU A 82 22.18 -1.77 -14.33
N VAL A 83 20.97 -1.92 -13.83
CA VAL A 83 20.53 -3.11 -13.11
C VAL A 83 20.30 -4.27 -14.09
N THR A 84 19.54 -4.04 -15.16
CA THR A 84 19.22 -5.10 -16.14
C THR A 84 20.42 -5.63 -16.88
N SER A 85 21.41 -4.76 -17.17
CA SER A 85 22.66 -5.16 -17.85
C SER A 85 23.51 -6.13 -17.00
N LYS A 86 23.38 -6.09 -15.68
CA LYS A 86 24.11 -6.95 -14.74
C LYS A 86 23.38 -8.26 -14.41
N MET A 87 22.09 -8.34 -14.72
CA MET A 87 21.27 -9.51 -14.36
C MET A 87 21.63 -10.73 -15.24
N LYS A 88 21.82 -11.87 -14.56
CA LYS A 88 22.07 -13.17 -15.24
C LYS A 88 20.80 -13.79 -15.83
N ASP A 89 19.63 -13.57 -15.21
CA ASP A 89 18.33 -14.03 -15.68
C ASP A 89 17.68 -12.96 -16.56
N ARG A 90 17.39 -13.29 -17.84
CA ARG A 90 16.83 -12.37 -18.83
C ARG A 90 15.34 -12.11 -18.64
N ASP A 91 14.60 -13.02 -18.01
CA ASP A 91 13.21 -12.81 -17.65
C ASP A 91 13.10 -11.92 -16.41
N LEU A 92 13.96 -12.12 -15.41
CA LEU A 92 14.05 -11.20 -14.27
C LEU A 92 14.44 -9.78 -14.71
N ALA A 93 15.39 -9.65 -15.63
CA ALA A 93 15.79 -8.37 -16.21
C ALA A 93 14.59 -7.68 -16.91
N ARG A 94 13.81 -8.43 -17.69
CA ARG A 94 12.61 -7.91 -18.35
C ARG A 94 11.53 -7.52 -17.35
N LEU A 95 11.27 -8.33 -16.33
CA LEU A 95 10.29 -7.98 -15.31
C LEU A 95 10.71 -6.71 -14.55
N PHE A 96 11.99 -6.56 -14.23
CA PHE A 96 12.51 -5.33 -13.61
C PHE A 96 12.43 -4.12 -14.55
N GLU A 97 12.76 -4.27 -15.83
CA GLU A 97 12.63 -3.23 -16.86
C GLU A 97 11.20 -2.69 -16.97
N ASN A 98 10.19 -3.56 -16.81
CA ASN A 98 8.78 -3.17 -16.84
C ASN A 98 8.31 -2.62 -15.49
N ALA A 99 8.64 -3.30 -14.38
CA ALA A 99 8.06 -3.05 -13.07
C ALA A 99 8.67 -1.84 -12.35
N PHE A 100 10.00 -1.65 -12.42
CA PHE A 100 10.66 -0.54 -11.75
C PHE A 100 10.13 0.82 -12.20
N PRO A 101 9.97 1.13 -13.50
CA PRO A 101 9.41 2.40 -13.94
C PRO A 101 7.88 2.43 -14.02
N SER A 102 7.18 1.36 -13.65
CA SER A 102 5.73 1.21 -13.87
C SER A 102 4.93 2.38 -13.29
N THR A 103 5.23 2.82 -12.08
CA THR A 103 4.58 3.97 -11.44
C THR A 103 4.75 5.25 -12.26
N THR A 104 5.97 5.58 -12.61
CA THR A 104 6.28 6.82 -13.35
C THR A 104 5.82 6.75 -14.81
N ASP A 105 5.87 5.57 -15.42
CA ASP A 105 5.40 5.39 -16.79
C ASP A 105 3.87 5.50 -16.92
N THR A 106 3.07 5.18 -15.86
CA THR A 106 1.63 4.90 -16.05
C THR A 106 0.68 5.53 -15.03
N THR A 107 1.12 5.81 -13.80
CA THR A 107 0.21 6.16 -12.70
C THR A 107 0.29 7.60 -12.22
N VAL A 108 1.27 8.38 -12.63
CA VAL A 108 1.35 9.81 -12.31
C VAL A 108 0.34 10.56 -13.18
N LYS A 109 -0.89 10.73 -12.70
CA LYS A 109 -1.96 11.37 -13.48
C LYS A 109 -1.91 12.88 -13.43
N PHE A 110 -1.35 13.43 -12.37
CA PHE A 110 -1.15 14.86 -12.24
C PHE A 110 0.14 15.13 -11.45
N HIS A 111 0.88 16.13 -11.88
CA HIS A 111 2.07 16.62 -11.19
C HIS A 111 2.35 18.06 -11.57
N THR A 112 2.53 18.92 -10.56
CA THR A 112 3.02 20.28 -10.71
C THR A 112 4.44 20.39 -10.14
N ARG A 113 5.27 21.25 -10.74
CA ARG A 113 6.61 21.55 -10.20
C ARG A 113 6.53 22.74 -9.25
N ALA A 114 7.50 22.84 -8.34
CA ALA A 114 7.57 23.94 -7.38
C ALA A 114 7.49 25.34 -8.00
N LYS A 115 8.03 25.51 -9.23
CA LYS A 115 8.01 26.77 -9.98
C LYS A 115 6.69 27.09 -10.66
N ASP A 116 5.80 26.09 -10.80
CA ASP A 116 4.55 26.20 -11.55
C ASP A 116 3.35 26.39 -10.61
N THR A 117 3.57 26.33 -9.29
CA THR A 117 2.52 26.45 -8.28
C THR A 117 2.18 27.90 -7.99
N ALA A 118 1.05 28.35 -8.54
CA ALA A 118 0.26 29.41 -7.93
C ALA A 118 -0.69 28.80 -6.90
N PHE A 119 -1.06 29.55 -5.89
CA PHE A 119 -1.97 29.16 -4.80
C PHE A 119 -3.14 28.30 -5.27
N VAL A 120 -3.31 27.14 -4.66
CA VAL A 120 -4.39 26.25 -4.97
C VAL A 120 -5.18 25.93 -3.72
N HIS A 121 -6.40 26.42 -3.67
CA HIS A 121 -7.39 25.97 -2.70
C HIS A 121 -8.00 24.66 -3.18
N MET A 122 -8.01 23.61 -2.35
CA MET A 122 -8.70 22.36 -2.69
C MET A 122 -10.23 22.52 -2.71
N HIS A 123 -10.79 23.53 -2.04
CA HIS A 123 -12.21 23.86 -2.07
C HIS A 123 -12.45 25.35 -2.02
N ASP A 124 -13.20 25.84 -3.00
CA ASP A 124 -13.82 27.17 -2.99
C ASP A 124 -15.25 27.00 -2.47
N ASP A 125 -15.41 26.82 -1.17
CA ASP A 125 -16.74 26.98 -0.57
C ASP A 125 -16.67 27.39 0.92
N SER A 126 -17.07 28.62 1.12
CA SER A 126 -17.77 29.32 2.19
C SER A 126 -17.81 28.76 3.63
N SER A 127 -16.90 27.95 4.11
CA SER A 127 -16.74 27.73 5.53
C SER A 127 -15.49 28.46 6.04
N SER A 128 -15.70 29.41 6.91
CA SER A 128 -14.82 30.42 7.45
C SER A 128 -13.58 29.94 8.23
N LEU A 129 -13.10 28.73 7.99
CA LEU A 129 -11.94 28.13 8.66
C LEU A 129 -10.75 27.86 7.71
N ARG A 130 -10.83 28.26 6.42
CA ARG A 130 -9.82 27.94 5.39
C ARG A 130 -9.12 29.17 4.80
N GLU A 131 -9.26 30.35 5.36
CA GLU A 131 -8.71 31.58 4.76
C GLU A 131 -7.21 31.81 5.04
N GLU A 132 -6.57 31.08 5.93
CA GLU A 132 -5.18 31.33 6.29
C GLU A 132 -4.31 30.09 5.96
N GLY A 133 -3.70 30.06 4.80
CA GLY A 133 -2.68 29.06 4.48
C GLY A 133 -2.83 28.42 3.11
N ALA A 134 -2.87 29.23 2.07
CA ALA A 134 -2.55 28.76 0.73
C ALA A 134 -1.14 28.16 0.79
N TRP A 135 -0.96 26.88 0.47
CA TRP A 135 0.37 26.32 0.46
C TRP A 135 1.03 26.45 -0.92
N GLU A 136 2.30 26.75 -0.88
CA GLU A 136 3.14 26.85 -2.06
C GLU A 136 3.95 25.56 -2.19
N GLY A 137 3.94 24.94 -3.35
CA GLY A 137 4.77 23.76 -3.57
C GLY A 137 4.21 22.83 -4.66
N PRO A 138 4.95 21.79 -5.02
CA PRO A 138 4.47 20.81 -5.97
C PRO A 138 3.31 20.02 -5.38
N GLN A 139 2.44 19.52 -6.28
CA GLN A 139 1.40 18.53 -5.98
C GLN A 139 1.52 17.35 -6.95
N SER A 140 1.21 16.16 -6.47
CA SER A 140 1.23 14.96 -7.29
C SER A 140 0.05 14.06 -6.94
N PHE A 141 -0.60 13.51 -7.96
CA PHE A 141 -1.68 12.55 -7.83
C PHE A 141 -1.28 11.23 -8.49
N ILE A 142 -1.12 10.19 -7.66
CA ILE A 142 -0.59 8.89 -8.05
C ILE A 142 -1.69 7.83 -7.90
N ILE A 143 -2.22 7.35 -9.02
CA ILE A 143 -3.29 6.34 -8.98
C ILE A 143 -2.75 4.93 -8.72
N THR A 144 -3.61 4.03 -8.23
CA THR A 144 -3.19 2.65 -7.91
C THR A 144 -2.93 1.78 -9.14
N GLY A 145 -3.38 2.21 -10.31
CA GLY A 145 -3.31 1.45 -11.56
C GLY A 145 -4.63 1.51 -12.32
N ASP A 146 -5.36 0.42 -12.34
CA ASP A 146 -6.61 0.28 -13.09
C ASP A 146 -7.82 1.03 -12.49
N ILE A 147 -7.66 1.64 -11.32
CA ILE A 147 -8.62 2.54 -10.67
C ILE A 147 -8.02 3.95 -10.63
N VAL A 148 -8.79 4.96 -11.08
CA VAL A 148 -8.37 6.37 -11.06
C VAL A 148 -8.72 6.98 -9.71
N ALA A 149 -8.01 6.53 -8.68
CA ALA A 149 -8.04 7.06 -7.32
C ALA A 149 -6.68 6.82 -6.66
N GLU A 150 -6.34 7.61 -5.65
CA GLU A 150 -5.11 7.48 -4.88
C GLU A 150 -5.39 6.88 -3.51
N TRP A 151 -4.86 5.68 -3.24
CA TRP A 151 -4.75 5.14 -1.88
C TRP A 151 -3.43 5.61 -1.28
N LEU A 152 -3.45 6.10 -0.02
CA LEU A 152 -2.24 6.57 0.67
C LEU A 152 -1.20 5.46 0.81
N ARG A 153 -1.61 4.26 1.10
CA ARG A 153 -0.80 3.04 1.15
C ARG A 153 -0.14 2.75 -0.19
N ASP A 154 -0.93 2.71 -1.25
CA ASP A 154 -0.48 2.34 -2.59
C ASP A 154 0.54 3.33 -3.12
N SER A 155 0.21 4.62 -3.13
CA SER A 155 1.08 5.67 -3.66
C SER A 155 2.41 5.76 -2.90
N THR A 156 2.40 5.56 -1.58
CA THR A 156 3.64 5.49 -0.78
C THR A 156 4.55 4.34 -1.22
N ASN A 157 3.98 3.13 -1.37
CA ASN A 157 4.75 1.96 -1.82
C ASN A 157 5.18 2.07 -3.29
N GLN A 158 4.37 2.72 -4.15
CA GLN A 158 4.70 2.99 -5.54
C GLN A 158 5.87 3.99 -5.68
N LEU A 159 6.00 4.94 -4.76
CA LEU A 159 7.08 5.94 -4.76
C LEU A 159 8.34 5.46 -4.03
N ARG A 160 8.26 4.42 -3.21
CA ARG A 160 9.37 3.91 -2.40
C ARG A 160 10.62 3.54 -3.21
N PRO A 161 10.54 2.92 -4.41
CA PRO A 161 11.73 2.61 -5.22
C PRO A 161 12.52 3.83 -5.68
N TYR A 162 11.90 5.02 -5.69
CA TYR A 162 12.48 6.25 -6.21
C TYR A 162 13.02 7.19 -5.14
N GLN A 163 12.82 6.90 -3.85
CA GLN A 163 13.23 7.77 -2.74
C GLN A 163 14.73 8.12 -2.81
N ALA A 164 15.59 7.13 -3.07
CA ALA A 164 17.01 7.34 -3.19
C ALA A 164 17.42 8.20 -4.41
N LEU A 165 16.58 8.28 -5.43
CA LEU A 165 16.80 9.10 -6.62
C LEU A 165 16.43 10.57 -6.40
N ALA A 166 15.61 10.89 -5.43
CA ALA A 166 15.15 12.25 -5.16
C ALA A 166 16.31 13.22 -4.85
N SER A 167 17.41 12.72 -4.29
CA SER A 167 18.61 13.53 -4.06
C SER A 167 19.43 13.79 -5.34
N LYS A 168 19.18 13.05 -6.43
CA LYS A 168 19.92 13.08 -7.69
C LYS A 168 19.14 13.75 -8.83
N ASP A 169 17.82 13.63 -8.81
CA ASP A 169 16.91 14.16 -9.82
C ASP A 169 15.91 15.14 -9.21
N PRO A 170 15.99 16.44 -9.52
CA PRO A 170 15.05 17.44 -9.03
C PRO A 170 13.60 17.18 -9.44
N ALA A 171 13.35 16.49 -10.57
CA ALA A 171 11.99 16.17 -10.98
C ALA A 171 11.38 15.06 -10.10
N ILE A 172 12.17 14.05 -9.74
CA ILE A 172 11.75 13.01 -8.78
C ILE A 172 11.58 13.63 -7.38
N PHE A 173 12.47 14.55 -7.00
CA PHE A 173 12.34 15.30 -5.75
C PHE A 173 10.99 16.03 -5.67
N ASP A 174 10.65 16.81 -6.71
CA ASP A 174 9.38 17.55 -6.78
C ASP A 174 8.17 16.59 -6.83
N LEU A 175 8.28 15.44 -7.53
CA LEU A 175 7.22 14.44 -7.59
C LEU A 175 6.87 13.89 -6.20
N ILE A 176 7.89 13.49 -5.44
CA ILE A 176 7.68 12.90 -4.09
C ILE A 176 7.24 13.97 -3.09
N LEU A 177 7.86 15.16 -3.13
CA LEU A 177 7.42 16.28 -2.31
C LEU A 177 5.96 16.65 -2.62
N GLY A 178 5.58 16.62 -3.91
CA GLY A 178 4.21 16.86 -4.34
C GLY A 178 3.22 15.81 -3.79
N ALA A 179 3.62 14.55 -3.74
CA ALA A 179 2.79 13.50 -3.14
C ALA A 179 2.62 13.70 -1.61
N ILE A 180 3.68 14.06 -0.89
CA ILE A 180 3.59 14.39 0.54
C ILE A 180 2.61 15.54 0.77
N ASN A 181 2.70 16.59 -0.04
CA ASN A 181 1.84 17.75 0.07
C ASN A 181 0.37 17.39 -0.20
N THR A 182 0.10 16.66 -1.28
CA THR A 182 -1.26 16.23 -1.63
C THR A 182 -1.85 15.33 -0.55
N GLN A 183 -1.09 14.35 -0.04
CA GLN A 183 -1.53 13.48 1.05
C GLN A 183 -1.77 14.25 2.36
N SER A 184 -1.01 15.33 2.62
CA SER A 184 -1.26 16.19 3.78
C SER A 184 -2.67 16.79 3.73
N GLU A 185 -3.11 17.27 2.56
CA GLU A 185 -4.47 17.81 2.39
C GLU A 185 -5.53 16.73 2.58
N TYR A 186 -5.31 15.53 2.03
CA TYR A 186 -6.23 14.40 2.19
C TYR A 186 -6.41 14.01 3.67
N VAL A 187 -5.32 13.94 4.43
CA VAL A 187 -5.36 13.62 5.87
C VAL A 187 -6.07 14.72 6.67
N ILE A 188 -5.87 16.00 6.33
CA ILE A 188 -6.57 17.12 7.00
C ILE A 188 -8.07 17.04 6.75
N GLU A 189 -8.46 16.81 5.50
CA GLU A 189 -9.85 16.88 5.10
C GLU A 189 -10.66 15.66 5.53
N SER A 190 -10.10 14.46 5.35
CA SER A 190 -10.81 13.20 5.57
C SER A 190 -9.91 12.12 6.17
N PRO A 191 -9.48 12.30 7.45
CA PRO A 191 -8.46 11.45 8.08
C PRO A 191 -8.89 9.99 8.28
N TYR A 192 -10.18 9.70 8.18
CA TYR A 192 -10.73 8.34 8.26
C TYR A 192 -10.87 7.65 6.90
N CYS A 193 -10.46 8.31 5.81
CA CYS A 193 -10.61 7.75 4.48
C CYS A 193 -9.27 7.24 3.94
N ASN A 194 -9.31 6.21 3.10
CA ASN A 194 -8.12 5.53 2.56
C ASN A 194 -7.85 5.88 1.10
N ALA A 195 -8.89 6.24 0.32
CA ALA A 195 -8.79 6.47 -1.12
C ALA A 195 -9.42 7.80 -1.54
N PHE A 196 -8.70 8.54 -2.39
CA PHE A 196 -8.99 9.93 -2.69
C PHE A 196 -9.15 10.20 -4.18
N GLN A 197 -9.96 11.21 -4.47
CA GLN A 197 -10.18 11.78 -5.79
C GLN A 197 -8.98 12.64 -6.24
N PRO A 198 -8.85 12.92 -7.55
CA PRO A 198 -7.87 13.89 -8.03
C PRO A 198 -8.05 15.25 -7.33
N PRO A 199 -6.94 15.93 -6.98
CA PRO A 199 -7.04 17.28 -6.42
C PRO A 199 -7.70 18.23 -7.43
N PRO A 200 -8.55 19.19 -6.99
CA PRO A 200 -9.33 20.05 -7.88
C PRO A 200 -8.49 20.79 -8.93
N ILE A 201 -7.26 21.18 -8.58
CA ILE A 201 -6.34 21.84 -9.51
C ILE A 201 -5.97 20.98 -10.72
N SER A 202 -6.11 19.66 -10.62
CA SER A 202 -5.75 18.75 -11.71
C SER A 202 -6.69 18.82 -12.90
N ASP A 203 -7.91 19.36 -12.70
CA ASP A 203 -9.00 19.38 -13.70
C ASP A 203 -9.31 17.97 -14.26
N LEU A 204 -8.97 16.93 -13.50
CA LEU A 204 -9.26 15.54 -13.84
C LEU A 204 -10.69 15.17 -13.45
N PRO A 205 -11.36 14.32 -14.23
CA PRO A 205 -12.70 13.85 -13.88
C PRO A 205 -12.68 12.99 -12.62
N LEU A 206 -13.73 13.13 -11.80
CA LEU A 206 -13.94 12.29 -10.64
C LEU A 206 -14.29 10.87 -11.05
N SER A 207 -13.90 9.92 -10.23
CA SER A 207 -14.22 8.50 -10.36
C SER A 207 -15.32 8.08 -9.39
N SER A 208 -16.07 7.02 -9.72
CA SER A 208 -17.06 6.42 -8.82
C SER A 208 -16.70 4.96 -8.55
N ASN A 209 -16.77 4.56 -7.29
CA ASN A 209 -16.64 3.17 -6.89
C ASN A 209 -17.93 2.36 -7.07
N GLY A 210 -19.06 3.03 -7.40
CA GLY A 210 -20.36 2.38 -7.60
C GLY A 210 -21.00 1.82 -6.33
N GLN A 211 -20.47 2.16 -5.15
CA GLN A 211 -20.98 1.70 -3.85
C GLN A 211 -21.91 2.73 -3.22
N ASP A 212 -22.79 2.26 -2.33
CA ASP A 212 -23.70 3.09 -1.52
C ASP A 212 -23.33 2.87 -0.04
N ASP A 213 -22.22 3.53 0.37
CA ASP A 213 -21.66 3.37 1.71
C ASP A 213 -22.26 4.40 2.67
N THR A 214 -22.62 3.96 3.88
CA THR A 214 -23.00 4.83 4.98
C THR A 214 -21.81 4.95 5.94
N VAL A 215 -21.17 6.11 5.96
CA VAL A 215 -19.97 6.37 6.74
C VAL A 215 -20.18 7.54 7.69
N HIS A 216 -19.60 7.44 8.86
CA HIS A 216 -19.49 8.54 9.82
C HIS A 216 -18.05 8.59 10.34
N PRO A 217 -17.41 9.77 10.40
CA PRO A 217 -17.89 11.07 9.92
C PRO A 217 -18.23 11.06 8.43
N ALA A 218 -19.18 11.92 8.02
CA ALA A 218 -19.49 12.09 6.60
C ALA A 218 -18.28 12.71 5.88
N TYR A 219 -18.06 12.29 4.67
CA TYR A 219 -16.99 12.79 3.81
C TYR A 219 -17.55 13.47 2.55
N GLU A 220 -16.72 14.27 1.89
CA GLU A 220 -17.08 14.95 0.64
C GLU A 220 -16.72 14.05 -0.57
N PRO A 221 -17.72 13.60 -1.37
CA PRO A 221 -17.47 12.70 -2.51
C PRO A 221 -16.60 13.31 -3.62
N SER A 222 -16.48 14.64 -3.67
CA SER A 222 -15.58 15.31 -4.61
C SER A 222 -14.11 15.21 -4.23
N SER A 223 -13.82 14.86 -2.98
CA SER A 223 -12.45 14.69 -2.47
C SER A 223 -12.11 13.23 -2.18
N VAL A 224 -13.11 12.42 -1.87
CA VAL A 224 -12.93 11.03 -1.43
C VAL A 224 -13.55 10.06 -2.42
N PHE A 225 -12.79 9.04 -2.82
CA PHE A 225 -13.25 7.94 -3.66
C PHE A 225 -13.87 6.81 -2.84
N GLU A 226 -13.23 6.40 -1.75
CA GLU A 226 -13.70 5.40 -0.78
C GLU A 226 -13.24 5.80 0.63
N CYS A 227 -14.09 5.58 1.62
CA CYS A 227 -13.78 5.98 3.00
C CYS A 227 -13.81 4.78 3.95
N LYS A 228 -12.86 3.88 3.80
CA LYS A 228 -12.56 2.81 4.75
C LYS A 228 -11.46 3.26 5.70
N TYR A 229 -11.69 3.23 7.01
CA TYR A 229 -10.68 3.61 7.98
C TYR A 229 -9.66 2.48 8.17
N GLU A 230 -8.47 2.74 7.68
CA GLU A 230 -7.28 1.90 7.79
C GLU A 230 -6.20 2.67 8.55
N LEU A 231 -5.77 2.15 9.70
CA LEU A 231 -4.71 2.78 10.49
C LEU A 231 -3.38 2.86 9.71
N ASP A 232 -3.14 1.89 8.85
CA ASP A 232 -1.94 1.87 8.01
C ASP A 232 -1.94 2.94 6.93
N SER A 233 -3.09 3.43 6.46
CA SER A 233 -3.15 4.57 5.54
C SER A 233 -2.48 5.80 6.15
N LEU A 234 -2.77 6.10 7.42
CA LEU A 234 -2.13 7.20 8.16
C LEU A 234 -0.64 6.91 8.43
N ALA A 235 -0.28 5.66 8.71
CA ALA A 235 1.13 5.28 8.88
C ALA A 235 1.92 5.43 7.57
N HIS A 236 1.32 5.15 6.41
CA HIS A 236 1.95 5.34 5.11
C HIS A 236 2.20 6.82 4.76
N PHE A 237 1.30 7.72 5.16
CA PHE A 237 1.54 9.16 5.05
C PHE A 237 2.82 9.59 5.80
N LEU A 238 2.99 9.10 7.05
CA LEU A 238 4.21 9.36 7.81
C LEU A 238 5.43 8.70 7.15
N ALA A 239 5.30 7.45 6.69
CA ALA A 239 6.38 6.71 6.03
C ALA A 239 6.90 7.43 4.78
N LEU A 240 6.00 7.98 3.94
CA LEU A 240 6.36 8.74 2.75
C LEU A 240 7.25 9.95 3.11
N SER A 241 6.87 10.70 4.14
CA SER A 241 7.63 11.86 4.64
C SER A 241 8.96 11.46 5.27
N ASN A 242 8.97 10.40 6.07
CA ASN A 242 10.16 9.87 6.73
C ASN A 242 11.19 9.34 5.71
N ASP A 243 10.73 8.54 4.73
CA ASP A 243 11.60 8.01 3.67
C ASP A 243 12.19 9.16 2.84
N PHE A 244 11.40 10.17 2.50
CA PHE A 244 11.88 11.35 1.77
C PHE A 244 12.96 12.09 2.54
N TYR A 245 12.77 12.33 3.84
CA TYR A 245 13.77 12.99 4.69
C TYR A 245 15.05 12.15 4.80
N GLU A 246 14.94 10.85 5.03
CA GLU A 246 16.10 9.96 5.18
C GLU A 246 16.98 9.93 3.93
N HIS A 247 16.40 10.06 2.72
CA HIS A 247 17.12 10.02 1.47
C HIS A 247 17.61 11.39 0.97
N THR A 248 16.95 12.48 1.37
CA THR A 248 17.25 13.82 0.86
C THR A 248 17.76 14.79 1.91
N ALA A 249 17.55 14.49 3.19
CA ALA A 249 17.73 15.42 4.32
C ALA A 249 16.92 16.74 4.16
N SER A 250 15.93 16.77 3.27
CA SER A 250 15.14 17.95 2.98
C SER A 250 13.97 18.09 3.94
N THR A 251 13.77 19.30 4.44
CA THR A 251 12.69 19.70 5.33
C THR A 251 11.60 20.52 4.61
N LYS A 252 11.60 20.54 3.28
CA LYS A 252 10.67 21.39 2.49
C LYS A 252 9.19 21.05 2.69
N PHE A 253 8.88 19.84 3.15
CA PHE A 253 7.52 19.45 3.49
C PHE A 253 7.09 19.87 4.91
N LEU A 254 8.02 20.32 5.77
CA LEU A 254 7.73 20.82 7.12
C LEU A 254 7.15 22.23 7.06
N HIS A 255 5.92 22.33 6.57
CA HIS A 255 5.14 23.56 6.51
C HIS A 255 3.82 23.37 7.28
N GLU A 256 3.08 24.44 7.49
CA GLU A 256 1.88 24.47 8.34
C GLU A 256 0.88 23.34 8.01
N ARG A 257 0.64 23.06 6.73
CA ARG A 257 -0.32 22.02 6.32
C ARG A 257 0.14 20.62 6.72
N TRP A 258 1.42 20.31 6.57
CA TRP A 258 1.97 19.03 7.03
C TRP A 258 1.85 18.87 8.57
N TYR A 259 2.17 19.94 9.33
CA TYR A 259 1.99 19.92 10.77
C TYR A 259 0.51 19.73 11.16
N THR A 260 -0.41 20.41 10.47
CA THR A 260 -1.84 20.23 10.66
C THR A 260 -2.27 18.79 10.39
N ALA A 261 -1.78 18.16 9.31
CA ALA A 261 -2.05 16.76 8.98
C ALA A 261 -1.56 15.81 10.10
N VAL A 262 -0.35 16.05 10.65
CA VAL A 262 0.18 15.26 11.76
C VAL A 262 -0.64 15.44 13.03
N LEU A 263 -1.09 16.65 13.35
CA LEU A 263 -1.96 16.90 14.49
C LEU A 263 -3.34 16.23 14.31
N THR A 264 -3.93 16.31 13.11
CA THR A 264 -5.17 15.62 12.76
C THR A 264 -5.03 14.10 12.91
N LEU A 265 -3.90 13.53 12.44
CA LEU A 265 -3.58 12.12 12.66
C LEU A 265 -3.55 11.77 14.15
N LEU A 266 -2.90 12.58 14.98
CA LEU A 266 -2.83 12.34 16.44
C LEU A 266 -4.22 12.38 17.09
N ASP A 267 -5.12 13.26 16.64
CA ASP A 267 -6.50 13.31 17.10
C ASP A 267 -7.26 12.02 16.73
N VAL A 268 -7.02 11.46 15.52
CA VAL A 268 -7.57 10.14 15.15
C VAL A 268 -7.03 9.04 16.07
N LEU A 269 -5.72 9.02 16.38
CA LEU A 269 -5.16 8.02 17.28
C LEU A 269 -5.82 8.09 18.67
N GLU A 270 -6.05 9.30 19.19
CA GLU A 270 -6.73 9.51 20.47
C GLU A 270 -8.16 8.97 20.44
N GLN A 271 -8.95 9.30 19.40
CA GLN A 271 -10.33 8.84 19.25
C GLN A 271 -10.41 7.30 19.09
N GLN A 272 -9.51 6.72 18.30
CA GLN A 272 -9.53 5.30 17.97
C GLN A 272 -8.79 4.41 18.99
N SER A 273 -8.14 4.99 20.01
CA SER A 273 -7.63 4.27 21.19
C SER A 273 -8.69 4.07 22.27
N MET A 274 -9.84 4.74 22.16
CA MET A 274 -10.89 4.67 23.17
C MET A 274 -11.58 3.29 23.19
N PRO A 275 -11.87 2.73 24.39
CA PRO A 275 -12.57 1.46 24.51
C PRO A 275 -14.04 1.57 24.11
N THR A 276 -14.65 0.45 23.74
CA THR A 276 -16.07 0.40 23.38
C THR A 276 -16.99 0.70 24.56
N PHE A 277 -16.55 0.36 25.77
CA PHE A 277 -17.32 0.66 26.99
C PHE A 277 -16.50 1.50 27.93
N ASP A 278 -17.16 2.48 28.56
CA ASP A 278 -16.54 3.29 29.59
C ASP A 278 -16.11 2.41 30.78
N PRO A 279 -14.82 2.40 31.17
CA PRO A 279 -14.32 1.46 32.17
C PRO A 279 -14.87 1.70 33.58
N LYS A 280 -15.36 2.92 33.86
CA LYS A 280 -15.92 3.27 35.19
C LYS A 280 -17.39 2.96 35.28
N THR A 281 -18.14 3.20 34.21
CA THR A 281 -19.62 3.10 34.21
C THR A 281 -20.16 1.89 33.51
N GLY A 282 -19.34 1.20 32.70
CA GLY A 282 -19.77 0.10 31.83
C GLY A 282 -20.68 0.53 30.66
N ARG A 283 -20.89 1.85 30.48
CA ARG A 283 -21.76 2.35 29.42
C ARG A 283 -21.07 2.30 28.06
N TYR A 284 -21.83 1.96 27.02
CA TYR A 284 -21.39 2.04 25.64
C TYR A 284 -20.94 3.47 25.29
N ARG A 285 -19.79 3.57 24.64
CA ARG A 285 -19.26 4.77 24.00
C ARG A 285 -19.48 4.68 22.51
N ARG A 286 -20.10 5.70 21.93
CA ARG A 286 -20.19 5.77 20.46
C ARG A 286 -18.78 5.93 19.89
N ASN A 287 -18.42 5.05 18.94
CA ASN A 287 -17.21 5.22 18.17
C ASN A 287 -17.36 6.40 17.20
N GLU A 288 -16.31 7.21 17.03
CA GLU A 288 -16.32 8.31 16.08
C GLU A 288 -16.45 7.82 14.64
N TYR A 289 -15.78 6.70 14.31
CA TYR A 289 -15.89 6.11 12.98
C TYR A 289 -16.87 4.94 12.97
N THR A 290 -17.77 4.94 11.93
CA THR A 290 -18.63 3.81 11.60
C THR A 290 -18.72 3.65 10.08
N PHE A 291 -18.82 2.39 9.61
CA PHE A 291 -18.93 2.08 8.19
C PHE A 291 -19.93 0.94 7.94
N GLN A 292 -20.89 1.18 7.08
CA GLN A 292 -21.82 0.18 6.61
C GLN A 292 -21.88 0.19 5.09
N ARG A 293 -21.75 -1.00 4.49
CA ARG A 293 -22.02 -1.27 3.08
C ARG A 293 -23.11 -2.31 2.97
N TRP A 294 -24.06 -2.07 2.10
CA TRP A 294 -25.08 -3.08 1.82
C TRP A 294 -24.51 -4.14 0.89
N THR A 295 -24.06 -5.23 1.46
CA THR A 295 -23.35 -6.31 0.75
C THR A 295 -23.70 -7.68 1.36
N ASN A 296 -23.51 -8.75 0.59
CA ASN A 296 -23.51 -10.12 1.07
C ASN A 296 -22.11 -10.68 1.34
N ALA A 297 -21.07 -9.88 1.11
CA ALA A 297 -19.69 -10.21 1.46
C ALA A 297 -19.35 -9.63 2.84
N GLY A 298 -19.29 -10.50 3.86
CA GLY A 298 -19.13 -10.09 5.26
C GLY A 298 -17.80 -9.36 5.56
N THR A 299 -16.84 -9.41 4.66
CA THR A 299 -15.56 -8.72 4.77
C THR A 299 -15.59 -7.28 4.24
N GLU A 300 -16.67 -6.88 3.55
CA GLU A 300 -16.77 -5.52 2.96
C GLU A 300 -17.52 -4.52 3.85
N THR A 301 -17.94 -4.89 5.05
CA THR A 301 -18.71 -4.04 5.95
C THR A 301 -18.33 -4.31 7.41
N GLN A 302 -18.50 -3.32 8.28
CA GLN A 302 -18.29 -3.50 9.70
C GLN A 302 -19.48 -4.19 10.36
N SER A 303 -19.20 -5.07 11.33
CA SER A 303 -20.21 -5.71 12.18
C SER A 303 -20.91 -4.70 13.11
N LEU A 304 -21.97 -5.14 13.79
CA LEU A 304 -22.68 -4.36 14.80
C LEU A 304 -23.08 -2.95 14.31
N GLN A 305 -23.77 -2.92 13.17
CA GLN A 305 -24.26 -1.66 12.57
C GLN A 305 -23.15 -0.65 12.25
N GLY A 306 -22.02 -1.16 11.79
CA GLY A 306 -20.92 -0.31 11.34
C GLY A 306 -19.87 0.03 12.41
N VAL A 307 -20.07 -0.37 13.66
CA VAL A 307 -19.20 -0.03 14.78
C VAL A 307 -17.95 -0.95 14.86
N GLY A 308 -18.09 -2.19 14.39
CA GLY A 308 -17.12 -3.26 14.61
C GLY A 308 -17.26 -3.93 15.99
N ASN A 309 -16.52 -5.00 16.22
CA ASN A 309 -16.58 -5.74 17.47
C ASN A 309 -16.01 -4.92 18.65
N PRO A 310 -16.49 -5.17 19.89
CA PRO A 310 -16.03 -4.45 21.08
C PRO A 310 -14.54 -4.60 21.33
N LEU A 311 -13.91 -3.52 21.79
CA LEU A 311 -12.50 -3.44 22.17
C LEU A 311 -12.37 -3.00 23.63
N ASN A 312 -11.41 -3.60 24.31
CA ASN A 312 -11.15 -3.35 25.74
C ASN A 312 -10.31 -2.07 25.96
N ASP A 313 -10.32 -1.61 27.21
CA ASP A 313 -9.56 -0.47 27.69
C ASP A 313 -8.11 -0.84 28.03
N GLY A 314 -7.24 0.18 28.14
CA GLY A 314 -5.90 0.07 28.72
C GLY A 314 -4.88 -0.72 27.88
N THR A 315 -5.17 -1.01 26.62
CA THR A 315 -4.28 -1.79 25.75
C THR A 315 -3.12 -0.99 25.15
N GLY A 316 -3.24 0.33 25.10
CA GLY A 316 -2.29 1.19 24.38
C GLY A 316 -2.36 1.07 22.85
N LEU A 317 -3.25 0.23 22.32
CA LEU A 317 -3.45 -0.01 20.89
C LEU A 317 -4.48 0.94 20.30
N VAL A 318 -4.40 1.10 18.97
CA VAL A 318 -5.31 1.93 18.17
C VAL A 318 -6.11 1.02 17.24
N ARG A 319 -7.43 1.29 17.16
CA ARG A 319 -8.36 0.59 16.27
C ARG A 319 -8.00 0.85 14.81
N SER A 320 -8.13 -0.19 13.97
CA SER A 320 -8.30 -0.11 12.53
C SER A 320 -9.63 -0.77 12.18
N ALA A 321 -10.46 -0.12 11.38
CA ALA A 321 -11.73 -0.71 10.96
C ALA A 321 -11.53 -1.69 9.79
N PHE A 322 -10.58 -1.39 8.92
CA PHE A 322 -10.24 -2.21 7.77
C PHE A 322 -8.76 -2.57 7.77
N ARG A 323 -8.44 -3.60 7.02
CA ARG A 323 -7.10 -4.12 6.73
C ARG A 323 -6.56 -3.47 5.45
N PRO A 324 -5.26 -3.53 5.17
CA PRO A 324 -4.70 -3.03 3.91
C PRO A 324 -5.20 -3.77 2.65
N SER A 325 -5.95 -4.86 2.82
CA SER A 325 -6.68 -5.56 1.76
C SER A 325 -8.06 -5.00 1.47
N ASP A 326 -8.47 -3.92 2.13
CA ASP A 326 -9.84 -3.36 2.12
C ASP A 326 -10.89 -4.24 2.83
N ASP A 327 -10.49 -5.32 3.48
CA ASP A 327 -11.37 -6.18 4.27
C ASP A 327 -11.57 -5.64 5.69
N ALA A 328 -12.79 -5.73 6.21
CA ALA A 328 -13.12 -5.37 7.58
C ALA A 328 -12.36 -6.25 8.59
N THR A 329 -11.84 -5.64 9.65
CA THR A 329 -11.25 -6.36 10.77
C THR A 329 -12.30 -7.14 11.55
N ILE A 330 -11.92 -8.33 12.04
CA ILE A 330 -12.73 -9.09 13.00
C ILE A 330 -12.57 -8.47 14.38
N PHE A 331 -11.33 -8.27 14.82
CA PHE A 331 -10.99 -7.52 16.02
C PHE A 331 -10.22 -6.27 15.63
N GLY A 332 -10.72 -5.12 16.06
CA GLY A 332 -10.24 -3.83 15.56
C GLY A 332 -8.80 -3.48 15.93
N PHE A 333 -8.16 -4.13 16.91
CA PHE A 333 -6.73 -3.93 17.14
C PHE A 333 -5.92 -4.80 16.15
N PHE A 334 -5.73 -4.25 14.96
CA PHE A 334 -4.96 -4.86 13.89
C PHE A 334 -3.46 -4.66 14.16
N ILE A 335 -2.76 -5.74 14.52
CA ILE A 335 -1.39 -5.69 15.03
C ILE A 335 -0.38 -5.20 13.99
N PRO A 336 -0.39 -5.62 12.70
CA PRO A 336 0.56 -5.10 11.73
C PRO A 336 0.51 -3.57 11.55
N ALA A 337 -0.70 -2.99 11.50
CA ALA A 337 -0.83 -1.54 11.35
C ALA A 337 -0.41 -0.78 12.63
N ASN A 338 -0.70 -1.33 13.82
CA ASN A 338 -0.20 -0.78 15.08
C ASN A 338 1.33 -0.82 15.14
N ALA A 339 1.95 -1.93 14.73
CA ALA A 339 3.40 -2.06 14.66
C ALA A 339 4.00 -1.00 13.71
N MET A 340 3.45 -0.84 12.49
CA MET A 340 3.89 0.17 11.55
C MET A 340 3.73 1.59 12.10
N MET A 341 2.55 1.92 12.65
CA MET A 341 2.29 3.23 13.23
C MET A 341 3.28 3.57 14.34
N SER A 342 3.59 2.61 15.23
CA SER A 342 4.57 2.83 16.28
C SER A 342 5.96 3.18 15.73
N VAL A 343 6.39 2.52 14.67
CA VAL A 343 7.67 2.79 14.02
C VAL A 343 7.68 4.16 13.36
N GLU A 344 6.64 4.47 12.58
CA GLU A 344 6.61 5.71 11.80
C GLU A 344 6.46 6.95 12.69
N LEU A 345 5.71 6.88 13.78
CA LEU A 345 5.67 7.95 14.80
C LEU A 345 7.05 8.20 15.43
N GLY A 346 7.78 7.14 15.77
CA GLY A 346 9.14 7.24 16.30
C GLY A 346 10.14 7.81 15.28
N ARG A 347 10.00 7.45 13.97
CA ARG A 347 10.79 8.03 12.88
C ARG A 347 10.51 9.52 12.73
N THR A 348 9.22 9.90 12.72
CA THR A 348 8.80 11.32 12.63
C THR A 348 9.30 12.13 13.82
N ALA A 349 9.25 11.57 15.04
CA ALA A 349 9.81 12.24 16.23
C ALA A 349 11.32 12.49 16.11
N ARG A 350 12.08 11.52 15.59
CA ARG A 350 13.51 11.69 15.33
C ARG A 350 13.79 12.70 14.23
N LEU A 351 12.99 12.68 13.15
CA LEU A 351 13.07 13.64 12.07
C LEU A 351 12.93 15.08 12.59
N LEU A 352 11.88 15.37 13.35
CA LEU A 352 11.66 16.71 13.90
C LEU A 352 12.83 17.16 14.81
N LYS A 353 13.35 16.25 15.65
CA LYS A 353 14.53 16.53 16.47
C LYS A 353 15.79 16.81 15.64
N ALA A 354 15.97 16.11 14.50
CA ALA A 354 17.13 16.28 13.63
C ALA A 354 17.05 17.54 12.75
N ALA A 355 15.85 17.92 12.34
CA ALA A 355 15.59 19.10 11.51
C ALA A 355 15.85 20.44 12.22
N ARG A 356 16.42 20.42 13.42
CA ARG A 356 16.60 21.53 14.35
C ARG A 356 17.00 22.86 13.72
N GLY A 357 16.22 23.85 14.07
CA GLY A 357 16.29 25.29 13.81
C GLY A 357 14.97 25.96 14.17
N GLN A 358 13.93 25.21 14.55
CA GLN A 358 12.55 25.58 14.38
C GLN A 358 11.76 25.83 15.68
N GLY A 359 12.33 25.77 16.85
CA GLY A 359 11.64 26.28 18.04
C GLY A 359 11.09 25.21 19.01
N LYS A 360 10.46 25.71 20.10
CA LYS A 360 9.95 24.89 21.22
C LYS A 360 8.78 23.98 20.80
N ASP A 361 7.98 24.42 19.85
CA ASP A 361 6.77 23.69 19.42
C ASP A 361 7.12 22.36 18.71
N ASP A 362 8.24 22.31 17.97
CA ASP A 362 8.74 21.08 17.36
C ASP A 362 9.20 20.04 18.40
N ASP A 363 9.84 20.51 19.48
CA ASP A 363 10.28 19.62 20.56
C ASP A 363 9.07 19.03 21.32
N ASP A 364 8.02 19.80 21.57
CA ASP A 364 6.79 19.34 22.22
C ASP A 364 6.04 18.33 21.34
N LEU A 365 5.93 18.58 20.03
CA LEU A 365 5.33 17.64 19.09
C LEU A 365 6.16 16.35 18.97
N ALA A 366 7.48 16.45 18.86
CA ALA A 366 8.36 15.30 18.82
C ALA A 366 8.26 14.42 20.08
N GLN A 367 8.09 15.03 21.26
CA GLN A 367 7.84 14.28 22.50
C GLN A 367 6.49 13.57 22.48
N LYS A 368 5.43 14.23 22.00
CA LYS A 368 4.09 13.63 21.86
C LYS A 368 4.11 12.44 20.91
N LEU A 369 4.75 12.59 19.75
CA LEU A 369 4.90 11.50 18.76
C LEU A 369 5.70 10.31 19.32
N GLN A 370 6.78 10.57 20.06
CA GLN A 370 7.56 9.52 20.70
C GLN A 370 6.74 8.79 21.78
N ALA A 371 5.97 9.53 22.58
CA ALA A 371 5.10 8.92 23.61
C ALA A 371 4.05 7.99 22.99
N TRP A 372 3.43 8.39 21.90
CA TRP A 372 2.51 7.53 21.13
C TRP A 372 3.22 6.30 20.54
N SER A 373 4.41 6.49 19.96
CA SER A 373 5.24 5.39 19.45
C SER A 373 5.51 4.34 20.52
N ASP A 374 5.97 4.79 21.70
CA ASP A 374 6.30 3.91 22.83
C ASP A 374 5.06 3.19 23.38
N GLN A 375 3.93 3.91 23.52
CA GLN A 375 2.66 3.37 23.99
C GLN A 375 2.16 2.25 23.07
N ILE A 376 2.05 2.53 21.77
CA ILE A 376 1.55 1.55 20.80
C ILE A 376 2.48 0.35 20.74
N ARG A 377 3.80 0.58 20.73
CA ARG A 377 4.78 -0.50 20.72
C ARG A 377 4.65 -1.39 21.95
N ALA A 378 4.49 -0.82 23.13
CA ALA A 378 4.25 -1.57 24.36
C ALA A 378 2.94 -2.39 24.25
N GLY A 379 1.87 -1.79 23.75
CA GLY A 379 0.59 -2.46 23.52
C GLY A 379 0.69 -3.65 22.55
N VAL A 380 1.45 -3.51 21.46
CA VAL A 380 1.72 -4.62 20.53
C VAL A 380 2.44 -5.77 21.20
N LEU A 381 3.45 -5.47 22.03
CA LEU A 381 4.24 -6.50 22.71
C LEU A 381 3.44 -7.17 23.86
N GLU A 382 2.60 -6.43 24.57
CA GLU A 382 1.81 -6.95 25.71
C GLU A 382 0.56 -7.71 25.26
N HIS A 383 -0.17 -7.19 24.28
CA HIS A 383 -1.47 -7.73 23.86
C HIS A 383 -1.43 -8.44 22.51
N GLY A 384 -0.49 -8.10 21.64
CA GLY A 384 -0.33 -8.69 20.32
C GLY A 384 0.45 -10.01 20.31
N VAL A 385 1.23 -10.31 21.36
CA VAL A 385 1.95 -11.58 21.50
C VAL A 385 1.09 -12.58 22.24
N VAL A 386 0.83 -13.73 21.60
CA VAL A 386 -0.01 -14.81 22.14
C VAL A 386 0.67 -16.14 22.07
N LYS A 387 0.32 -17.07 22.97
CA LYS A 387 0.91 -18.40 23.01
C LYS A 387 0.18 -19.37 22.10
N HIS A 388 0.81 -19.75 20.99
CA HIS A 388 0.29 -20.80 20.10
C HIS A 388 0.77 -22.18 20.57
N LYS A 389 -0.14 -23.17 20.61
CA LYS A 389 0.16 -24.53 21.12
C LYS A 389 1.29 -25.26 20.36
N THR A 390 1.50 -24.95 19.08
CA THR A 390 2.48 -25.62 18.21
C THR A 390 3.71 -24.76 17.97
N PHE A 391 3.54 -23.43 17.81
CA PHE A 391 4.61 -22.54 17.37
C PHE A 391 5.24 -21.74 18.52
N GLY A 392 4.69 -21.81 19.75
CA GLY A 392 5.18 -21.03 20.89
C GLY A 392 4.59 -19.61 20.91
N ASP A 393 5.38 -18.64 21.37
CA ASP A 393 4.94 -17.26 21.39
C ASP A 393 5.01 -16.67 19.97
N VAL A 394 3.89 -16.11 19.49
CA VAL A 394 3.72 -15.59 18.14
C VAL A 394 2.98 -14.24 18.18
N PHE A 395 3.17 -13.41 17.18
CA PHE A 395 2.30 -12.25 16.97
C PHE A 395 0.95 -12.72 16.44
N ALA A 396 -0.14 -12.24 17.05
CA ALA A 396 -1.50 -12.35 16.52
C ALA A 396 -1.69 -11.33 15.39
N TYR A 397 -2.61 -11.62 14.49
CA TYR A 397 -2.97 -10.71 13.40
C TYR A 397 -3.91 -9.60 13.88
N GLU A 398 -4.92 -9.99 14.70
CA GLU A 398 -5.85 -9.07 15.33
C GLU A 398 -6.13 -9.51 16.76
N VAL A 399 -6.37 -8.55 17.65
CA VAL A 399 -6.78 -8.78 19.04
C VAL A 399 -7.90 -7.83 19.45
N ASP A 400 -8.65 -8.19 20.52
CA ASP A 400 -9.75 -7.37 21.07
C ASP A 400 -9.42 -6.72 22.42
N GLY A 401 -8.28 -7.06 23.02
CA GLY A 401 -7.90 -6.65 24.38
C GLY A 401 -8.63 -7.40 25.50
N TYR A 402 -9.63 -8.25 25.18
CA TYR A 402 -10.31 -9.15 26.14
C TYR A 402 -9.66 -10.54 26.22
N GLY A 403 -8.62 -10.77 25.42
CA GLY A 403 -7.92 -12.06 25.34
C GLY A 403 -8.27 -12.89 24.11
N SER A 404 -9.10 -12.40 23.21
CA SER A 404 -9.36 -13.04 21.93
C SER A 404 -8.33 -12.61 20.89
N SER A 405 -8.01 -13.52 19.96
CA SER A 405 -7.03 -13.25 18.90
C SER A 405 -7.40 -13.97 17.61
N VAL A 406 -7.03 -13.37 16.49
CA VAL A 406 -7.06 -13.96 15.15
C VAL A 406 -5.64 -14.36 14.78
N LEU A 407 -5.45 -15.63 14.41
CA LEU A 407 -4.18 -16.19 13.98
C LEU A 407 -4.24 -16.51 12.49
N MET A 408 -3.69 -15.63 11.71
CA MET A 408 -3.52 -15.69 10.27
C MET A 408 -2.48 -14.67 9.84
N ASP A 409 -2.21 -14.57 8.57
CA ASP A 409 -1.63 -13.41 7.91
C ASP A 409 -2.33 -13.19 6.57
N ASP A 410 -2.31 -11.98 6.09
CA ASP A 410 -2.78 -11.53 4.80
C ASP A 410 -1.57 -11.06 3.98
N ALA A 411 -1.64 -11.17 2.67
CA ALA A 411 -0.53 -10.86 1.78
C ALA A 411 -0.24 -9.37 1.64
N ASN A 412 -1.14 -8.51 2.09
CA ASN A 412 -1.01 -7.06 1.92
C ASN A 412 -0.03 -6.46 2.94
N TYR A 413 0.57 -5.31 2.59
CA TYR A 413 1.50 -4.59 3.45
C TYR A 413 0.79 -3.41 4.11
N PRO A 414 0.81 -3.30 5.47
CA PRO A 414 1.55 -4.09 6.44
C PRO A 414 0.95 -5.48 6.73
N SER A 415 1.83 -6.45 7.05
CA SER A 415 1.48 -7.81 7.45
C SER A 415 2.37 -8.27 8.60
N LEU A 416 2.05 -9.42 9.20
CA LEU A 416 2.94 -10.04 10.21
C LEU A 416 4.27 -10.45 9.58
N LEU A 417 4.26 -10.91 8.34
CA LEU A 417 5.49 -11.26 7.60
C LEU A 417 6.39 -10.04 7.42
N ALA A 418 5.82 -8.85 7.26
CA ALA A 418 6.53 -7.61 6.98
C ALA A 418 7.09 -6.90 8.24
N LEU A 419 6.86 -7.38 9.46
CA LEU A 419 7.31 -6.71 10.69
C LEU A 419 8.78 -6.26 10.66
N PRO A 420 9.76 -7.07 10.18
CA PRO A 420 11.15 -6.61 10.05
C PRO A 420 11.35 -5.56 8.95
N VAL A 421 10.65 -5.67 7.83
CA VAL A 421 10.73 -4.69 6.73
C VAL A 421 10.26 -3.32 7.17
N MET A 422 9.27 -3.27 8.07
CA MET A 422 8.78 -2.06 8.71
C MET A 422 9.72 -1.51 9.80
N GLY A 423 10.73 -2.29 10.22
CA GLY A 423 11.65 -1.93 11.30
C GLY A 423 11.06 -2.11 12.70
N PHE A 424 9.97 -2.88 12.84
CA PHE A 424 9.38 -3.15 14.16
C PHE A 424 10.21 -4.13 14.99
N CYS A 425 10.75 -5.17 14.39
CA CYS A 425 11.62 -6.16 15.03
C CYS A 425 12.75 -6.58 14.09
N ASP A 426 13.74 -7.30 14.62
CA ASP A 426 14.78 -7.95 13.83
C ASP A 426 14.25 -9.24 13.18
N THR A 427 14.81 -9.63 12.01
CA THR A 427 14.48 -10.91 11.35
C THR A 427 14.78 -12.12 12.22
N HIS A 428 15.73 -12.02 13.15
CA HIS A 428 16.11 -13.11 14.08
C HIS A 428 15.37 -13.06 15.42
N ASP A 429 14.45 -12.10 15.60
CA ASP A 429 13.61 -12.06 16.82
C ASP A 429 12.88 -13.41 16.99
N PRO A 430 12.96 -14.06 18.18
CA PRO A 430 12.38 -15.39 18.39
C PRO A 430 10.86 -15.44 18.19
N ILE A 431 10.14 -14.39 18.59
CA ILE A 431 8.68 -14.30 18.44
C ILE A 431 8.35 -14.15 16.95
N TYR A 432 9.09 -13.30 16.24
CA TYR A 432 8.93 -13.16 14.81
C TYR A 432 9.25 -14.46 14.06
N GLN A 433 10.32 -15.16 14.41
CA GLN A 433 10.67 -16.45 13.78
C GLN A 433 9.59 -17.51 14.00
N ASN A 434 8.98 -17.55 15.17
CA ASN A 434 7.84 -18.43 15.45
C ASN A 434 6.61 -18.00 14.62
N THR A 435 6.33 -16.69 14.55
CA THR A 435 5.25 -16.12 13.74
C THR A 435 5.47 -16.46 12.27
N ARG A 436 6.68 -16.25 11.73
CA ARG A 436 7.03 -16.57 10.35
C ARG A 436 6.80 -18.03 10.01
N LYS A 437 7.22 -18.97 10.89
CA LYS A 437 6.94 -20.40 10.73
C LYS A 437 5.45 -20.71 10.74
N MET A 438 4.68 -20.02 11.57
CA MET A 438 3.23 -20.18 11.66
C MET A 438 2.56 -19.72 10.36
N ILE A 439 2.81 -18.49 9.93
CA ILE A 439 2.08 -17.87 8.80
C ILE A 439 2.49 -18.45 7.44
N LEU A 440 3.70 -18.99 7.30
CA LEU A 440 4.17 -19.69 6.10
C LEU A 440 3.83 -21.19 6.11
N SER A 441 2.88 -21.61 6.93
CA SER A 441 2.42 -22.99 6.99
C SER A 441 0.89 -23.09 6.93
N LYS A 442 0.38 -24.11 6.25
CA LYS A 442 -1.07 -24.41 6.22
C LYS A 442 -1.64 -24.73 7.60
N GLN A 443 -0.79 -25.20 8.51
CA GLN A 443 -1.19 -25.53 9.88
C GLN A 443 -1.44 -24.27 10.73
N GLY A 444 -0.74 -23.19 10.44
CA GLY A 444 -0.79 -21.94 11.22
C GLY A 444 -1.57 -20.82 10.56
N ASN A 445 -1.66 -20.80 9.21
CA ASN A 445 -2.35 -19.76 8.45
C ASN A 445 -3.32 -20.40 7.44
N PRO A 446 -4.63 -20.21 7.60
CA PRO A 446 -5.62 -20.74 6.65
C PRO A 446 -5.46 -20.16 5.24
N TYR A 447 -4.85 -18.98 5.11
CA TYR A 447 -4.61 -18.29 3.85
C TYR A 447 -3.22 -18.54 3.26
N TYR A 448 -2.37 -19.38 3.87
CA TYR A 448 -1.21 -19.91 3.19
C TYR A 448 -1.66 -20.97 2.19
N LEU A 449 -1.73 -20.59 0.91
CA LEU A 449 -2.27 -21.42 -0.15
C LEU A 449 -1.14 -22.12 -0.91
N LYS A 450 -1.38 -23.38 -1.26
CA LYS A 450 -0.44 -24.19 -2.04
C LYS A 450 -1.20 -24.98 -3.10
N GLY A 451 -0.84 -24.76 -4.36
CA GLY A 451 -1.39 -25.47 -5.52
C GLY A 451 -0.29 -26.19 -6.31
N SER A 452 -0.63 -26.54 -7.55
CA SER A 452 0.29 -27.22 -8.47
C SER A 452 1.31 -26.28 -9.12
N GLU A 453 1.01 -24.99 -9.25
CA GLU A 453 1.84 -24.03 -9.99
C GLU A 453 2.36 -22.88 -9.13
N PHE A 454 1.70 -22.58 -8.00
CA PHE A 454 2.04 -21.47 -7.13
C PHE A 454 1.78 -21.78 -5.66
N GLN A 455 2.48 -21.10 -4.78
CA GLN A 455 2.23 -21.10 -3.34
C GLN A 455 2.53 -19.71 -2.76
N GLY A 456 1.83 -19.34 -1.70
CA GLY A 456 2.01 -18.05 -1.02
C GLY A 456 0.84 -17.70 -0.12
N ILE A 457 0.93 -16.55 0.52
CA ILE A 457 -0.15 -16.04 1.35
C ILE A 457 -1.19 -15.38 0.44
N GLY A 458 -2.46 -15.72 0.64
CA GLY A 458 -3.62 -15.06 0.06
C GLY A 458 -4.29 -14.13 1.07
N GLY A 459 -5.61 -14.13 1.09
CA GLY A 459 -6.44 -13.37 2.02
C GLY A 459 -7.91 -13.60 1.75
N PRO A 460 -8.80 -13.17 2.65
CA PRO A 460 -10.25 -13.30 2.42
C PRO A 460 -10.74 -12.47 1.22
N HIS A 461 -10.06 -11.36 0.89
CA HIS A 461 -10.41 -10.44 -0.18
C HIS A 461 -10.58 -11.12 -1.56
N ILE A 462 -9.68 -12.02 -1.90
CA ILE A 462 -9.61 -12.70 -3.20
C ILE A 462 -10.03 -14.17 -3.14
N GLY A 463 -10.50 -14.64 -1.99
CA GLY A 463 -11.01 -15.99 -1.77
C GLY A 463 -9.92 -17.04 -1.53
N LEU A 464 -10.29 -18.32 -1.67
CA LEU A 464 -9.48 -19.45 -1.19
C LEU A 464 -8.62 -20.13 -2.26
N ARG A 465 -8.53 -19.56 -3.45
CA ARG A 465 -7.77 -20.13 -4.57
C ARG A 465 -6.62 -19.24 -5.04
N ASN A 466 -6.66 -17.98 -4.69
CA ASN A 466 -5.70 -17.00 -5.15
C ASN A 466 -4.72 -16.63 -4.04
N ALA A 467 -3.44 -16.62 -4.36
CA ALA A 467 -2.39 -16.09 -3.51
C ALA A 467 -1.74 -14.86 -4.19
N TRP A 468 -1.14 -14.00 -3.38
CA TRP A 468 -0.57 -12.76 -3.86
C TRP A 468 0.93 -12.91 -4.08
N PRO A 469 1.46 -12.61 -5.28
CA PRO A 469 2.91 -12.59 -5.51
C PRO A 469 3.66 -11.66 -4.56
N MET A 470 3.00 -10.60 -4.08
CA MET A 470 3.56 -9.65 -3.14
C MET A 470 3.99 -10.31 -1.80
N SER A 471 3.27 -11.35 -1.35
CA SER A 471 3.67 -12.10 -0.15
C SER A 471 5.04 -12.78 -0.31
N LEU A 472 5.35 -13.29 -1.50
CA LEU A 472 6.65 -13.90 -1.80
C LEU A 472 7.77 -12.85 -1.85
N LEU A 473 7.47 -11.63 -2.31
CA LEU A 473 8.43 -10.54 -2.30
C LEU A 473 8.82 -10.14 -0.87
N ILE A 474 7.84 -10.04 0.04
CA ILE A 474 8.11 -9.80 1.46
C ILE A 474 8.81 -11.00 2.10
N GLN A 475 8.44 -12.24 1.73
CA GLN A 475 9.12 -13.45 2.19
C GLN A 475 10.60 -13.44 1.79
N ALA A 476 10.92 -13.03 0.57
CA ALA A 476 12.30 -12.88 0.09
C ALA A 476 13.06 -11.78 0.83
N GLN A 477 12.42 -10.63 1.11
CA GLN A 477 13.04 -9.52 1.85
C GLN A 477 13.37 -9.91 3.30
N THR A 478 12.62 -10.83 3.90
CA THR A 478 12.76 -11.26 5.30
C THR A 478 13.49 -12.59 5.45
N SER A 479 14.11 -13.11 4.38
CA SER A 479 14.89 -14.37 4.40
C SER A 479 16.38 -14.11 4.20
N ASP A 480 17.19 -14.88 4.90
CA ASP A 480 18.64 -15.01 4.66
C ASP A 480 19.00 -16.29 3.89
N ASP A 481 18.03 -17.18 3.69
CA ASP A 481 18.20 -18.43 2.94
C ASP A 481 18.15 -18.16 1.43
N ASP A 482 19.27 -18.41 0.74
CA ASP A 482 19.43 -18.18 -0.69
C ASP A 482 18.47 -19.04 -1.53
N GLU A 483 18.16 -20.26 -1.10
CA GLU A 483 17.26 -21.15 -1.82
C GLU A 483 15.81 -20.70 -1.67
N GLU A 484 15.40 -20.29 -0.46
CA GLU A 484 14.06 -19.70 -0.26
C GLU A 484 13.86 -18.43 -1.09
N ILE A 485 14.87 -17.55 -1.13
CA ILE A 485 14.80 -16.31 -1.93
C ILE A 485 14.66 -16.63 -3.43
N LYS A 486 15.44 -17.60 -3.94
CA LYS A 486 15.33 -18.04 -5.34
C LYS A 486 13.97 -18.63 -5.65
N GLU A 487 13.44 -19.50 -4.78
CA GLU A 487 12.09 -20.07 -4.95
C GLU A 487 11.02 -18.98 -5.03
N CYS A 488 11.10 -17.97 -4.15
CA CYS A 488 10.18 -16.82 -4.17
C CYS A 488 10.26 -16.07 -5.51
N LEU A 489 11.47 -15.74 -5.99
CA LEU A 489 11.67 -15.05 -7.25
C LEU A 489 11.17 -15.87 -8.45
N ASP A 490 11.46 -17.16 -8.48
CA ASP A 490 11.02 -18.07 -9.55
C ASP A 490 9.50 -18.16 -9.64
N LEU A 491 8.81 -18.22 -8.50
CA LEU A 491 7.35 -18.23 -8.46
C LEU A 491 6.76 -16.88 -8.92
N VAL A 492 7.35 -15.77 -8.50
CA VAL A 492 6.93 -14.44 -8.98
C VAL A 492 7.12 -14.32 -10.49
N LEU A 493 8.27 -14.74 -11.03
CA LEU A 493 8.52 -14.73 -12.48
C LEU A 493 7.52 -15.59 -13.25
N LYS A 494 7.28 -16.83 -12.80
CA LYS A 494 6.30 -17.75 -13.45
C LYS A 494 4.89 -17.21 -13.46
N SER A 495 4.50 -16.45 -12.42
CA SER A 495 3.17 -15.84 -12.31
C SER A 495 3.04 -14.52 -13.08
N SER A 496 4.14 -13.94 -13.57
CA SER A 496 4.20 -12.64 -14.25
C SER A 496 4.18 -12.77 -15.78
N GLY A 497 3.38 -13.66 -16.33
CA GLY A 497 3.37 -14.01 -17.76
C GLY A 497 3.06 -12.85 -18.71
N LEU A 498 2.44 -11.76 -18.21
CA LEU A 498 2.25 -10.50 -18.94
C LEU A 498 3.38 -9.49 -18.73
N GLY A 499 4.47 -9.86 -18.06
CA GLY A 499 5.60 -8.98 -17.81
C GLY A 499 5.37 -7.91 -16.73
N LEU A 500 4.35 -8.08 -15.89
CA LEU A 500 4.06 -7.29 -14.70
C LEU A 500 3.66 -8.21 -13.55
N VAL A 501 3.88 -7.77 -12.32
CA VAL A 501 3.40 -8.46 -11.12
C VAL A 501 1.92 -8.15 -10.96
N HIS A 502 1.11 -9.21 -10.89
CA HIS A 502 -0.34 -9.11 -10.72
C HIS A 502 -0.72 -8.96 -9.24
N GLU A 503 -1.95 -8.55 -8.98
CA GLU A 503 -2.50 -8.50 -7.62
C GLU A 503 -2.50 -9.90 -7.00
N SER A 504 -3.22 -10.85 -7.60
CA SER A 504 -3.26 -12.23 -7.15
C SER A 504 -3.29 -13.22 -8.32
N VAL A 505 -2.90 -14.47 -8.05
CA VAL A 505 -2.90 -15.54 -9.04
C VAL A 505 -3.52 -16.81 -8.46
N ASP A 506 -4.24 -17.60 -9.28
CA ASP A 506 -4.75 -18.90 -8.88
C ASP A 506 -3.57 -19.87 -8.66
N VAL A 507 -3.53 -20.52 -7.50
CA VAL A 507 -2.40 -21.38 -7.13
C VAL A 507 -2.24 -22.63 -8.00
N ASN A 508 -3.26 -23.01 -8.79
CA ASN A 508 -3.21 -24.15 -9.72
C ASN A 508 -3.08 -23.73 -11.19
N TYR A 509 -3.40 -22.46 -11.50
CA TYR A 509 -3.41 -21.92 -12.87
C TYR A 509 -2.92 -20.47 -12.85
N VAL A 510 -1.62 -20.24 -12.79
CA VAL A 510 -1.01 -18.89 -12.65
C VAL A 510 -1.38 -17.91 -13.77
N ARG A 511 -1.92 -18.40 -14.89
CA ARG A 511 -2.47 -17.55 -15.95
C ARG A 511 -3.85 -17.00 -15.62
N GLN A 512 -4.49 -17.47 -14.54
CA GLN A 512 -5.69 -16.87 -13.97
C GLN A 512 -5.25 -15.93 -12.85
N TYR A 513 -5.39 -14.65 -13.10
CA TYR A 513 -4.96 -13.58 -12.19
C TYR A 513 -6.05 -12.52 -12.04
N THR A 514 -5.96 -11.77 -10.97
CA THR A 514 -6.69 -10.52 -10.79
C THR A 514 -5.77 -9.36 -11.17
N ARG A 515 -6.31 -8.34 -11.82
CA ARG A 515 -5.62 -7.11 -12.26
C ARG A 515 -4.31 -7.36 -13.02
N SER A 516 -4.32 -7.09 -14.31
CA SER A 516 -3.09 -7.11 -15.13
C SER A 516 -2.14 -5.95 -14.78
N TRP A 517 -2.69 -4.86 -14.24
CA TRP A 517 -1.98 -3.65 -13.86
C TRP A 517 -2.30 -3.29 -12.40
N PHE A 518 -1.40 -3.68 -11.50
CA PHE A 518 -1.47 -3.43 -10.06
C PHE A 518 -0.15 -2.78 -9.62
N ALA A 519 -0.14 -1.45 -9.58
CA ALA A 519 1.11 -0.69 -9.59
C ALA A 519 1.94 -0.87 -8.30
N TRP A 520 1.31 -0.93 -7.12
CA TRP A 520 2.10 -1.04 -5.89
C TRP A 520 2.81 -2.40 -5.73
N ALA A 521 2.25 -3.50 -6.24
CA ALA A 521 2.97 -4.78 -6.25
C ALA A 521 4.23 -4.72 -7.12
N ASN A 522 4.18 -3.96 -8.23
CA ASN A 522 5.35 -3.70 -9.06
C ASN A 522 6.37 -2.80 -8.34
N GLY A 523 5.91 -1.85 -7.52
CA GLY A 523 6.77 -1.06 -6.61
C GLY A 523 7.46 -1.93 -5.56
N VAL A 524 6.73 -2.84 -4.90
CA VAL A 524 7.29 -3.79 -3.93
C VAL A 524 8.29 -4.74 -4.59
N PHE A 525 8.02 -5.21 -5.82
CA PHE A 525 8.97 -6.01 -6.59
C PHE A 525 10.26 -5.22 -6.88
N ALA A 526 10.14 -3.97 -7.30
CA ALA A 526 11.29 -3.12 -7.56
C ALA A 526 12.16 -2.93 -6.31
N VAL A 527 11.54 -2.65 -5.15
CA VAL A 527 12.24 -2.56 -3.85
C VAL A 527 12.94 -3.87 -3.51
N THR A 528 12.26 -5.01 -3.70
CA THR A 528 12.84 -6.35 -3.44
C THR A 528 14.09 -6.60 -4.29
N VAL A 529 14.02 -6.28 -5.58
CA VAL A 529 15.18 -6.45 -6.48
C VAL A 529 16.34 -5.53 -6.10
N LEU A 530 16.06 -4.27 -5.75
CA LEU A 530 17.11 -3.32 -5.31
C LEU A 530 17.72 -3.74 -3.96
N ASP A 531 16.92 -4.27 -3.04
CA ASP A 531 17.40 -4.84 -1.78
C ASP A 531 18.35 -6.03 -2.05
N LEU A 532 17.93 -6.99 -2.89
CA LEU A 532 18.77 -8.13 -3.26
C LEU A 532 20.03 -7.71 -4.04
N ALA A 533 19.94 -6.71 -4.90
CA ALA A 533 21.08 -6.15 -5.60
C ALA A 533 22.14 -5.59 -4.65
N LYS A 534 21.73 -5.10 -3.49
CA LYS A 534 22.61 -4.58 -2.44
C LYS A 534 23.13 -5.69 -1.51
N ARG A 535 22.25 -6.52 -0.92
CA ARG A 535 22.63 -7.47 0.14
C ARG A 535 23.01 -8.87 -0.34
N LYS A 536 22.48 -9.30 -1.52
CA LYS A 536 22.71 -10.63 -2.09
C LYS A 536 22.89 -10.58 -3.62
N PRO A 537 23.83 -9.78 -4.14
CA PRO A 537 23.98 -9.57 -5.59
C PRO A 537 24.22 -10.88 -6.36
N GLN A 538 24.86 -11.86 -5.76
CA GLN A 538 25.12 -13.16 -6.36
C GLN A 538 23.84 -13.93 -6.75
N LEU A 539 22.69 -13.61 -6.16
CA LEU A 539 21.43 -14.28 -6.49
C LEU A 539 20.86 -13.80 -7.84
N ILE A 540 21.07 -12.53 -8.18
CA ILE A 540 20.44 -11.90 -9.35
C ILE A 540 21.42 -11.43 -10.43
N PHE A 541 22.67 -11.13 -10.08
CA PHE A 541 23.70 -10.61 -11.00
C PHE A 541 24.65 -11.69 -11.49
N GLU A 542 25.34 -11.39 -12.60
CA GLU A 542 26.45 -12.17 -13.15
C GLU A 542 27.56 -12.33 -12.12
N GLU A 543 28.30 -13.44 -12.22
CA GLU A 543 29.39 -13.75 -11.31
C GLU A 543 30.44 -12.63 -11.24
N GLY A 544 30.89 -12.27 -10.04
CA GLY A 544 31.87 -11.21 -9.82
C GLY A 544 31.29 -9.78 -9.87
N THR A 545 29.98 -9.62 -10.06
CA THR A 545 29.35 -8.30 -9.99
C THR A 545 29.30 -7.80 -8.55
N LEU A 546 29.72 -6.56 -8.33
CA LEU A 546 29.68 -5.91 -7.01
C LEU A 546 28.24 -5.56 -6.60
N PRO A 547 27.96 -5.43 -5.28
CA PRO A 547 26.70 -4.90 -4.80
C PRO A 547 26.31 -3.60 -5.49
N TYR A 548 25.02 -3.48 -5.83
CA TYR A 548 24.47 -2.26 -6.45
C TYR A 548 23.71 -1.44 -5.42
N GLN A 549 23.98 -0.15 -5.43
CA GLN A 549 23.23 0.82 -4.63
C GLN A 549 22.84 1.98 -5.54
N VAL A 550 21.56 2.32 -5.51
CA VAL A 550 20.97 3.44 -6.24
C VAL A 550 21.61 4.77 -5.85
#